data_cc25d94e613e7b78911cfa377a25390a
#
_entry.id   cc25d94e613e7b78911cfa377a25390a
#
_cell.length_a   1.000
_cell.length_b   1.000
_cell.length_c   1.000
_cell.angle_alpha   90.00
_cell.angle_beta   90.00
_cell.angle_gamma   90.00
#
_symmetry.space_group_name_H-M   'P 1'
#
loop_
_entity.id
_entity.type
_entity.pdbx_description
1 polymer ?
#
loop_
_entity_poly.entity_id
_entity_poly.type
_entity_poly.pdbx_seq_one_letter_code
_entity_poly.pdbx_strand_id
1 'polypeptide(L)'
;ASLCGPVLERACTHSVGPYCYQNTDIRGYGYYTNNPPAGAFRGFGVCQSEFALESLINVLAEKVGITPWEIRYRNAIEPGKVLPNGQIADCSTALKETLEAVKEVYEQNMDHAGIACAMKNAGVGVGLPDKGRAKLVIEDGCCVIYCAASDIGQGCLTVFCQVVSETTGLPLSKI
;
A
#
# COMPACT_ATOMS: atom_id res chain seq x y z
N ALA A 1 2.20 -22.39 -7.00
CA ALA A 1 1.15 -21.50 -6.51
C ALA A 1 0.28 -21.03 -7.67
N SER A 2 -1.04 -21.09 -7.54
CA SER A 2 -1.99 -20.76 -8.63
C SER A 2 -1.91 -19.28 -9.05
N LEU A 3 -1.40 -18.39 -8.21
CA LEU A 3 -1.25 -16.95 -8.47
C LEU A 3 0.20 -16.46 -8.39
N CYS A 4 1.19 -17.33 -8.63
CA CYS A 4 2.61 -16.96 -8.58
C CYS A 4 2.93 -15.78 -9.50
N GLY A 5 2.51 -15.82 -10.76
CA GLY A 5 2.76 -14.76 -11.73
C GLY A 5 2.27 -13.38 -11.28
N PRO A 6 0.96 -13.20 -10.99
CA PRO A 6 0.44 -11.93 -10.52
C PRO A 6 1.05 -11.42 -9.21
N VAL A 7 1.36 -12.31 -8.26
CA VAL A 7 2.03 -11.94 -7.00
C VAL A 7 3.45 -11.46 -7.26
N LEU A 8 4.21 -12.16 -8.12
CA LEU A 8 5.56 -11.77 -8.52
C LEU A 8 5.57 -10.43 -9.24
N GLU A 9 4.63 -10.21 -10.15
CA GLU A 9 4.48 -8.93 -10.84
C GLU A 9 4.26 -7.77 -9.86
N ARG A 10 3.38 -7.96 -8.86
CA ARG A 10 3.18 -6.95 -7.82
C ARG A 10 4.41 -6.72 -6.97
N ALA A 11 5.13 -7.77 -6.60
CA ALA A 11 6.39 -7.65 -5.89
C ALA A 11 7.40 -6.82 -6.70
N CYS A 12 7.56 -7.09 -7.99
CA CYS A 12 8.47 -6.35 -8.86
C CYS A 12 8.03 -4.89 -9.04
N THR A 13 6.75 -4.64 -9.30
CA THR A 13 6.22 -3.28 -9.53
C THR A 13 6.43 -2.37 -8.32
N HIS A 14 6.42 -2.91 -7.10
CA HIS A 14 6.56 -2.16 -5.85
C HIS A 14 7.92 -2.31 -5.18
N SER A 15 8.87 -3.08 -5.79
CA SER A 15 10.15 -3.43 -5.16
C SER A 15 11.06 -2.25 -4.85
N VAL A 16 10.79 -1.09 -5.42
CA VAL A 16 11.54 0.15 -5.17
C VAL A 16 10.92 1.02 -4.08
N GLY A 17 9.75 0.61 -3.56
CA GLY A 17 9.02 1.39 -2.56
C GLY A 17 8.64 2.80 -3.03
N PRO A 18 8.22 3.66 -2.10
CA PRO A 18 7.79 5.01 -2.41
C PRO A 18 8.97 6.00 -2.51
N TYR A 19 10.02 5.64 -3.25
CA TYR A 19 11.25 6.42 -3.34
C TYR A 19 11.59 6.80 -4.79
N CYS A 20 12.35 7.88 -4.93
CA CYS A 20 12.86 8.36 -6.21
C CYS A 20 14.13 7.61 -6.59
N TYR A 21 14.13 7.00 -7.79
CA TYR A 21 15.30 6.38 -8.41
C TYR A 21 15.52 6.95 -9.80
N GLN A 22 16.78 7.17 -10.17
CA GLN A 22 17.11 7.61 -11.52
C GLN A 22 17.07 6.47 -12.56
N ASN A 23 17.52 5.29 -12.14
CA ASN A 23 17.58 4.12 -13.00
C ASN A 23 17.25 2.87 -12.19
N THR A 24 16.48 1.95 -12.78
CA THR A 24 16.13 0.67 -12.16
C THR A 24 16.21 -0.46 -13.18
N ASP A 25 16.72 -1.62 -12.76
CA ASP A 25 16.61 -2.90 -13.48
C ASP A 25 16.02 -3.92 -12.48
N ILE A 26 14.76 -4.27 -12.67
CA ILE A 26 14.01 -5.14 -11.76
C ILE A 26 13.70 -6.44 -12.50
N ARG A 27 14.19 -7.55 -11.97
CA ARG A 27 13.96 -8.89 -12.52
C ARG A 27 13.40 -9.82 -11.46
N GLY A 28 12.23 -10.36 -11.71
CA GLY A 28 11.59 -11.34 -10.83
C GLY A 28 11.58 -12.73 -11.45
N TYR A 29 11.87 -13.74 -10.64
CA TYR A 29 11.88 -15.14 -11.04
C TYR A 29 11.00 -15.98 -10.12
N GLY A 30 10.04 -16.68 -10.68
CA GLY A 30 9.20 -17.64 -9.96
C GLY A 30 9.73 -19.06 -10.15
N TYR A 31 10.00 -19.76 -9.06
CA TYR A 31 10.48 -21.14 -9.07
C TYR A 31 9.49 -22.10 -8.45
N TYR A 32 9.42 -23.31 -9.02
CA TYR A 32 8.79 -24.42 -8.32
C TYR A 32 9.71 -24.92 -7.21
N THR A 33 9.15 -25.16 -6.04
CA THR A 33 9.88 -25.62 -4.86
C THR A 33 9.11 -26.75 -4.18
N ASN A 34 9.77 -27.46 -3.26
CA ASN A 34 9.12 -28.45 -2.39
C ASN A 34 8.48 -27.82 -1.13
N ASN A 35 8.54 -26.50 -1.00
CA ASN A 35 7.88 -25.76 0.09
C ASN A 35 6.35 -25.72 -0.14
N PRO A 36 5.55 -25.51 0.91
CA PRO A 36 4.13 -25.23 0.75
C PRO A 36 3.92 -24.08 -0.24
N PRO A 37 2.92 -24.17 -1.14
CA PRO A 37 2.69 -23.16 -2.15
C PRO A 37 2.30 -21.84 -1.50
N ALA A 38 3.01 -20.76 -1.84
CA ALA A 38 2.58 -19.41 -1.55
C ALA A 38 1.51 -18.96 -2.55
N GLY A 39 0.64 -18.07 -2.15
CA GLY A 39 -0.46 -17.60 -2.99
C GLY A 39 -0.83 -16.14 -2.69
N ALA A 40 -2.04 -15.76 -3.08
CA ALA A 40 -2.59 -14.45 -2.81
C ALA A 40 -2.82 -14.27 -1.29
N PHE A 41 -2.13 -13.31 -0.74
CA PHE A 41 -2.33 -12.84 0.63
C PHE A 41 -2.40 -11.31 0.60
N ARG A 42 -3.04 -10.69 1.58
CA ARG A 42 -3.15 -9.23 1.65
C ARG A 42 -1.79 -8.56 1.46
N GLY A 43 -1.70 -7.56 0.56
CA GLY A 43 -0.44 -6.99 0.07
C GLY A 43 0.05 -7.61 -1.23
N PHE A 44 -0.26 -8.88 -1.50
CA PHE A 44 -0.13 -9.54 -2.79
C PHE A 44 1.26 -9.43 -3.43
N GLY A 45 2.30 -9.74 -2.66
CA GLY A 45 3.71 -9.66 -3.08
C GLY A 45 4.43 -8.37 -2.67
N VAL A 46 3.70 -7.29 -2.41
CA VAL A 46 4.28 -6.01 -2.00
C VAL A 46 4.94 -6.12 -0.63
N CYS A 47 4.31 -6.79 0.34
CA CYS A 47 4.87 -6.95 1.67
C CYS A 47 6.26 -7.62 1.66
N GLN A 48 6.46 -8.60 0.78
CA GLN A 48 7.73 -9.31 0.67
C GLN A 48 8.83 -8.40 0.10
N SER A 49 8.54 -7.65 -0.96
CA SER A 49 9.51 -6.76 -1.58
C SER A 49 9.80 -5.54 -0.71
N GLU A 50 8.80 -4.95 -0.07
CA GLU A 50 8.98 -3.81 0.82
C GLU A 50 9.74 -4.19 2.10
N PHE A 51 9.47 -5.36 2.67
CA PHE A 51 10.26 -5.83 3.81
C PHE A 51 11.76 -5.91 3.47
N ALA A 52 12.10 -6.48 2.30
CA ALA A 52 13.48 -6.58 1.86
C ALA A 52 14.09 -5.18 1.60
N LEU A 53 13.37 -4.32 0.90
CA LEU A 53 13.81 -2.96 0.58
C LEU A 53 14.05 -2.14 1.85
N GLU A 54 13.08 -2.08 2.75
CA GLU A 54 13.13 -1.28 3.96
C GLU A 54 14.23 -1.75 4.91
N SER A 55 14.48 -3.07 4.95
CA SER A 55 15.63 -3.64 5.68
C SER A 55 16.96 -3.20 5.07
N LEU A 56 17.08 -3.21 3.74
CA LEU A 56 18.28 -2.74 3.03
C LEU A 56 18.49 -1.22 3.20
N ILE A 57 17.44 -0.43 3.22
CA ILE A 57 17.53 1.03 3.46
C ILE A 57 18.11 1.31 4.85
N ASN A 58 17.75 0.53 5.88
CA ASN A 58 18.35 0.66 7.20
C ASN A 58 19.87 0.37 7.18
N VAL A 59 20.27 -0.70 6.50
CA VAL A 59 21.70 -1.04 6.33
C VAL A 59 22.45 0.05 5.55
N LEU A 60 21.81 0.64 4.55
CA LEU A 60 22.39 1.76 3.79
C LEU A 60 22.51 3.03 4.65
N ALA A 61 21.51 3.34 5.45
CA ALA A 61 21.55 4.48 6.37
C ALA A 61 22.75 4.40 7.32
N GLU A 62 22.95 3.22 7.91
CA GLU A 62 24.11 2.95 8.77
C GLU A 62 25.44 3.15 8.02
N LYS A 63 25.57 2.58 6.81
CA LYS A 63 26.79 2.69 5.99
C LYS A 63 27.14 4.10 5.57
N VAL A 64 26.14 4.95 5.33
CA VAL A 64 26.38 6.35 4.93
C VAL A 64 26.36 7.32 6.12
N GLY A 65 26.15 6.83 7.34
CA GLY A 65 26.21 7.60 8.57
C GLY A 65 25.08 8.60 8.78
N ILE A 66 23.87 8.26 8.31
CA ILE A 66 22.65 9.05 8.53
C ILE A 66 21.57 8.21 9.19
N THR A 67 20.53 8.86 9.74
CA THR A 67 19.46 8.11 10.39
C THR A 67 18.54 7.38 9.39
N PRO A 68 17.88 6.30 9.81
CA PRO A 68 16.85 5.64 9.01
C PRO A 68 15.71 6.57 8.56
N TRP A 69 15.38 7.59 9.36
CA TRP A 69 14.42 8.63 8.98
C TRP A 69 14.98 9.52 7.86
N GLU A 70 16.19 10.00 8.03
CA GLU A 70 16.86 10.92 7.11
C GLU A 70 17.02 10.34 5.70
N ILE A 71 17.45 9.07 5.58
CA ILE A 71 17.61 8.44 4.27
C ILE A 71 16.28 8.33 3.53
N ARG A 72 15.19 8.04 4.24
CA ARG A 72 13.84 7.97 3.67
C ARG A 72 13.34 9.33 3.24
N TYR A 73 13.52 10.33 4.08
CA TYR A 73 13.09 11.70 3.80
C TYR A 73 13.78 12.29 2.56
N ARG A 74 15.09 12.09 2.44
CA ARG A 74 15.88 12.58 1.28
C ARG A 74 15.46 11.91 -0.03
N ASN A 75 15.01 10.68 0.01
CA ASN A 75 14.69 9.88 -1.16
C ASN A 75 13.17 9.72 -1.40
N ALA A 76 12.35 10.30 -0.56
CA ALA A 76 10.89 10.19 -0.65
C ALA A 76 10.36 10.67 -2.00
N ILE A 77 9.35 9.95 -2.51
CA ILE A 77 8.62 10.38 -3.70
C ILE A 77 7.86 11.67 -3.43
N GLU A 78 7.84 12.56 -4.41
CA GLU A 78 7.17 13.86 -4.34
C GLU A 78 6.24 14.04 -5.55
N PRO A 79 5.24 14.93 -5.48
CA PRO A 79 4.40 15.27 -6.62
C PRO A 79 5.23 15.63 -7.87
N GLY A 80 4.81 15.12 -9.02
CA GLY A 80 5.48 15.31 -10.31
C GLY A 80 6.68 14.41 -10.57
N LYS A 81 7.14 13.63 -9.60
CA LYS A 81 8.17 12.60 -9.81
C LYS A 81 7.58 11.36 -10.47
N VAL A 82 8.42 10.64 -11.19
CA VAL A 82 8.01 9.42 -11.90
C VAL A 82 8.52 8.20 -11.12
N LEU A 83 7.60 7.30 -10.81
CA LEU A 83 7.93 5.99 -10.24
C LEU A 83 8.56 5.09 -11.32
N PRO A 84 9.37 4.10 -10.94
CA PRO A 84 10.01 3.19 -11.91
C PRO A 84 9.05 2.42 -12.84
N ASN A 85 7.80 2.28 -12.43
CA ASN A 85 6.73 1.71 -13.27
C ASN A 85 6.12 2.70 -14.28
N GLY A 86 6.63 3.94 -14.34
CA GLY A 86 6.16 5.00 -15.23
C GLY A 86 4.99 5.84 -14.69
N GLN A 87 4.47 5.53 -13.51
CA GLN A 87 3.42 6.34 -12.89
C GLN A 87 3.98 7.68 -12.40
N ILE A 88 3.28 8.76 -12.74
CA ILE A 88 3.58 10.10 -12.22
C ILE A 88 2.89 10.27 -10.89
N ALA A 89 3.64 10.66 -9.86
CA ALA A 89 3.11 10.99 -8.56
C ALA A 89 2.24 12.27 -8.67
N ASP A 90 1.00 12.19 -8.27
CA ASP A 90 0.07 13.31 -8.32
C ASP A 90 0.16 14.22 -7.07
N CYS A 91 -0.68 15.24 -7.04
CA CYS A 91 -0.69 16.22 -5.94
C CYS A 91 -1.14 15.65 -4.58
N SER A 92 -1.68 14.44 -4.53
CA SER A 92 -2.04 13.75 -3.28
C SER A 92 -0.87 12.99 -2.64
N THR A 93 0.29 12.97 -3.31
CA THR A 93 1.50 12.30 -2.79
C THR A 93 2.09 13.09 -1.64
N ALA A 94 1.95 12.59 -0.43
CA ALA A 94 2.28 13.26 0.82
C ALA A 94 3.26 12.45 1.71
N LEU A 95 4.21 11.74 1.11
CA LEU A 95 5.14 10.91 1.88
C LEU A 95 6.05 11.73 2.79
N LYS A 96 6.54 12.88 2.33
CA LYS A 96 7.38 13.75 3.16
C LYS A 96 6.63 14.29 4.37
N GLU A 97 5.40 14.71 4.16
CA GLU A 97 4.52 15.21 5.23
C GLU A 97 4.22 14.12 6.27
N THR A 98 4.04 12.86 5.83
CA THR A 98 3.85 11.75 6.77
C THR A 98 5.13 11.45 7.57
N LEU A 99 6.29 11.54 6.94
CA LEU A 99 7.58 11.39 7.61
C LEU A 99 7.85 12.52 8.61
N GLU A 100 7.50 13.75 8.27
CA GLU A 100 7.60 14.92 9.15
C GLU A 100 6.69 14.78 10.37
N ALA A 101 5.46 14.31 10.16
CA ALA A 101 4.49 14.12 11.24
C ALA A 101 4.93 13.13 12.32
N VAL A 102 5.76 12.14 11.97
CA VAL A 102 6.26 11.14 12.93
C VAL A 102 7.68 11.41 13.41
N LYS A 103 8.34 12.44 12.88
CA LYS A 103 9.77 12.73 13.13
C LYS A 103 10.09 12.85 14.60
N GLU A 104 9.40 13.74 15.29
CA GLU A 104 9.66 14.03 16.70
C GLU A 104 9.51 12.79 17.58
N VAL A 105 8.42 12.05 17.40
CA VAL A 105 8.16 10.80 18.15
C VAL A 105 9.23 9.75 17.85
N TYR A 106 9.65 9.65 16.60
CA TYR A 106 10.71 8.73 16.20
C TYR A 106 12.05 9.11 16.83
N GLU A 107 12.46 10.39 16.75
CA GLU A 107 13.74 10.88 17.28
C GLU A 107 13.83 10.72 18.81
N GLN A 108 12.73 10.91 19.53
CA GLN A 108 12.66 10.70 20.98
C GLN A 108 12.75 9.22 21.40
N ASN A 109 12.51 8.28 20.49
CA ASN A 109 12.44 6.86 20.76
C ASN A 109 13.37 6.00 19.88
N MET A 110 14.39 6.58 19.28
CA MET A 110 15.25 5.90 18.29
C MET A 110 15.85 4.56 18.75
N ASP A 111 16.11 4.43 20.05
CA ASP A 111 16.66 3.20 20.62
C ASP A 111 15.66 2.02 20.63
N HIS A 112 14.38 2.30 20.48
CA HIS A 112 13.29 1.33 20.61
C HIS A 112 12.28 1.38 19.46
N ALA A 113 12.42 2.34 18.54
CA ALA A 113 11.52 2.53 17.42
C ALA A 113 12.16 2.19 16.07
N GLY A 114 11.41 1.51 15.22
CA GLY A 114 11.74 1.35 13.81
C GLY A 114 10.90 2.29 12.94
N ILE A 115 11.42 2.64 11.76
CA ILE A 115 10.69 3.40 10.75
C ILE A 115 10.79 2.71 9.40
N ALA A 116 9.68 2.63 8.70
CA ALA A 116 9.56 2.10 7.35
C ALA A 116 8.48 2.86 6.58
N CYS A 117 8.61 2.90 5.26
CA CYS A 117 7.62 3.47 4.37
C CYS A 117 7.09 2.38 3.45
N ALA A 118 5.79 2.43 3.16
CA ALA A 118 5.16 1.48 2.26
C ALA A 118 4.18 2.19 1.34
N MET A 119 4.03 1.66 0.14
CA MET A 119 2.96 2.06 -0.76
C MET A 119 2.32 0.84 -1.39
N LYS A 120 1.03 0.96 -1.70
CA LYS A 120 0.28 -0.06 -2.42
C LYS A 120 -0.65 0.62 -3.43
N ASN A 121 -0.63 0.15 -4.66
CA ASN A 121 -1.56 0.66 -5.66
C ASN A 121 -3.02 0.43 -5.23
N ALA A 122 -3.88 1.37 -5.55
CA ALA A 122 -5.33 1.18 -5.53
C ALA A 122 -5.76 0.49 -6.83
N GLY A 123 -6.84 -0.30 -6.75
CA GLY A 123 -7.38 -1.03 -7.89
C GLY A 123 -6.57 -2.27 -8.30
N VAL A 124 -7.06 -2.96 -9.34
CA VAL A 124 -6.39 -4.15 -9.89
C VAL A 124 -5.07 -3.79 -10.57
N GLY A 125 -4.97 -2.67 -11.22
CA GLY A 125 -3.81 -2.23 -12.00
C GLY A 125 -3.63 -3.02 -13.29
N VAL A 126 -2.42 -2.97 -13.88
CA VAL A 126 -2.03 -3.67 -15.12
C VAL A 126 -3.03 -3.50 -16.29
N GLY A 127 -3.68 -2.34 -16.37
CA GLY A 127 -4.66 -2.03 -17.42
C GLY A 127 -6.01 -2.75 -17.28
N LEU A 128 -6.23 -3.49 -16.21
CA LEU A 128 -7.50 -4.16 -15.97
C LEU A 128 -8.51 -3.17 -15.35
N PRO A 129 -9.75 -3.12 -15.85
CA PRO A 129 -10.78 -2.28 -15.26
C PRO A 129 -11.18 -2.85 -13.88
N ASP A 130 -11.19 -1.97 -12.89
CA ASP A 130 -11.64 -2.29 -11.54
C ASP A 130 -12.98 -1.59 -11.30
N LYS A 131 -14.08 -2.33 -11.49
CA LYS A 131 -15.45 -1.79 -11.38
C LYS A 131 -16.08 -2.24 -10.08
N GLY A 132 -16.32 -1.28 -9.19
CA GLY A 132 -17.20 -1.47 -8.03
C GLY A 132 -18.68 -1.48 -8.44
N ARG A 133 -19.46 -2.33 -7.79
CA ARG A 133 -20.92 -2.36 -7.91
C ARG A 133 -21.54 -2.47 -6.54
N ALA A 134 -22.56 -1.67 -6.31
CA ALA A 134 -23.36 -1.74 -5.10
C ALA A 134 -24.86 -1.63 -5.45
N LYS A 135 -25.70 -2.22 -4.62
CA LYS A 135 -27.16 -2.10 -4.65
C LYS A 135 -27.62 -1.70 -3.27
N LEU A 136 -28.43 -0.65 -3.19
CA LEU A 136 -29.07 -0.21 -1.96
C LEU A 136 -30.55 -0.63 -2.02
N VAL A 137 -31.06 -1.21 -0.95
CA VAL A 137 -32.45 -1.64 -0.81
C VAL A 137 -32.96 -1.23 0.57
N ILE A 138 -34.21 -0.78 0.65
CA ILE A 138 -34.86 -0.55 1.95
C ILE A 138 -35.58 -1.83 2.35
N GLU A 139 -35.13 -2.43 3.45
CA GLU A 139 -35.70 -3.64 4.06
C GLU A 139 -35.99 -3.37 5.52
N ASP A 140 -37.20 -3.64 5.97
CA ASP A 140 -37.64 -3.45 7.37
C ASP A 140 -37.30 -2.08 7.96
N GLY A 141 -37.34 -1.02 7.14
CA GLY A 141 -37.04 0.36 7.56
C GLY A 141 -35.54 0.66 7.73
N CYS A 142 -34.66 -0.21 7.26
CA CYS A 142 -33.22 -0.03 7.19
C CYS A 142 -32.74 -0.02 5.75
N CYS A 143 -31.65 0.68 5.49
CA CYS A 143 -30.96 0.67 4.21
C CYS A 143 -29.93 -0.47 4.18
N VAL A 144 -30.16 -1.48 3.38
CA VAL A 144 -29.26 -2.63 3.22
C VAL A 144 -28.35 -2.41 2.00
N ILE A 145 -27.05 -2.58 2.20
CA ILE A 145 -26.03 -2.44 1.16
C ILE A 145 -25.62 -3.83 0.67
N TYR A 146 -25.87 -4.13 -0.59
CA TYR A 146 -25.34 -5.31 -1.26
C TYR A 146 -24.15 -4.90 -2.11
N CYS A 147 -22.97 -5.47 -1.85
CA CYS A 147 -21.75 -5.20 -2.63
C CYS A 147 -20.93 -6.49 -2.84
N ALA A 148 -20.06 -6.46 -3.84
CA ALA A 148 -19.19 -7.59 -4.17
C ALA A 148 -17.82 -7.51 -3.45
N ALA A 149 -17.55 -6.45 -2.70
CA ALA A 149 -16.30 -6.29 -1.97
C ALA A 149 -16.29 -7.19 -0.73
N SER A 150 -15.18 -7.89 -0.53
CA SER A 150 -14.95 -8.72 0.65
C SER A 150 -14.11 -7.98 1.68
N ASP A 151 -14.48 -8.11 2.95
CA ASP A 151 -13.63 -7.64 4.04
C ASP A 151 -12.49 -8.64 4.27
N ILE A 152 -11.27 -8.15 4.22
CA ILE A 152 -10.04 -8.91 4.53
C ILE A 152 -9.25 -8.25 5.66
N GLY A 153 -9.96 -7.52 6.53
CA GLY A 153 -9.42 -6.79 7.65
C GLY A 153 -9.23 -5.29 7.42
N GLN A 154 -9.69 -4.74 6.26
CA GLN A 154 -9.60 -3.32 5.95
C GLN A 154 -10.82 -2.52 6.43
N GLY A 155 -11.87 -3.18 6.96
CA GLY A 155 -13.05 -2.50 7.50
C GLY A 155 -13.99 -1.93 6.44
N CYS A 156 -14.04 -2.53 5.24
CA CYS A 156 -14.82 -1.98 4.12
C CYS A 156 -16.32 -1.90 4.44
N LEU A 157 -16.87 -2.81 5.22
CA LEU A 157 -18.28 -2.79 5.58
C LEU A 157 -18.64 -1.52 6.36
N THR A 158 -17.81 -1.16 7.35
CA THR A 158 -17.99 0.09 8.11
C THR A 158 -17.85 1.31 7.21
N VAL A 159 -16.84 1.33 6.34
CA VAL A 159 -16.62 2.43 5.39
C VAL A 159 -17.82 2.61 4.46
N PHE A 160 -18.39 1.53 3.95
CA PHE A 160 -19.58 1.61 3.08
C PHE A 160 -20.79 2.18 3.82
N CYS A 161 -21.01 1.78 5.08
CA CYS A 161 -22.06 2.37 5.88
C CYS A 161 -21.83 3.87 6.10
N GLN A 162 -20.60 4.29 6.38
CA GLN A 162 -20.25 5.71 6.53
C GLN A 162 -20.51 6.49 5.23
N VAL A 163 -20.09 5.96 4.07
CA VAL A 163 -20.33 6.60 2.77
C VAL A 163 -21.83 6.74 2.49
N VAL A 164 -22.63 5.71 2.75
CA VAL A 164 -24.09 5.77 2.58
C VAL A 164 -24.70 6.78 3.56
N SER A 165 -24.29 6.77 4.81
CA SER A 165 -24.76 7.73 5.82
C SER A 165 -24.49 9.16 5.40
N GLU A 166 -23.27 9.47 4.99
CA GLU A 166 -22.87 10.81 4.54
C GLU A 166 -23.63 11.25 3.28
N THR A 167 -23.82 10.33 2.34
CA THR A 167 -24.47 10.64 1.06
C THR A 167 -25.98 10.82 1.18
N THR A 168 -26.62 10.05 2.06
CA THR A 168 -28.09 10.00 2.19
C THR A 168 -28.65 10.78 3.37
N GLY A 169 -27.82 11.13 4.35
CA GLY A 169 -28.22 11.70 5.63
C GLY A 169 -28.85 10.69 6.59
N LEU A 170 -28.88 9.39 6.26
CA LEU A 170 -29.40 8.36 7.16
C LEU A 170 -28.44 8.12 8.32
N PRO A 171 -28.95 7.93 9.54
CA PRO A 171 -28.07 7.56 10.64
C PRO A 171 -27.51 6.14 10.43
N LEU A 172 -26.27 5.90 10.88
CA LEU A 172 -25.59 4.59 10.77
C LEU A 172 -26.43 3.44 11.36
N SER A 173 -27.25 3.71 12.38
CA SER A 173 -28.16 2.73 12.98
C SER A 173 -29.28 2.26 12.06
N LYS A 174 -29.43 2.88 10.90
CA LYS A 174 -30.43 2.56 9.86
C LYS A 174 -29.80 2.01 8.58
N ILE A 175 -28.52 1.66 8.62
CA ILE A 175 -27.76 1.12 7.49
C ILE A 175 -27.15 -0.23 7.88
#